data_31a3d3fe90dfd1d450e45163ce783886
#
_entry.id   31a3d3fe90dfd1d450e45163ce783886
#
_cell.length_a   1.000
_cell.length_b   1.000
_cell.length_c   1.000
_cell.angle_alpha   90.00
_cell.angle_beta   90.00
_cell.angle_gamma   90.00
#
_symmetry.space_group_name_H-M   'P 1'
#
loop_
_entity.id
_entity.type
_entity.pdbx_description
1 polymer ?
#
loop_
_entity_poly.entity_id
_entity_poly.type
_entity_poly.pdbx_seq_one_letter_code
_entity_poly.pdbx_strand_id
1 'polypeptide(L)'
;MRKRPIAVTALACLYIVVGAVGFVGHFPERHEHDWIWIAVTEILAIIAGAFLLRGHNWARWLTVAWIAFHVAISWHDALGKLAVHVFFLIAIAYLLFRRDAAEYFRGGAPEGT
;
A
#
# COMPACT_ATOMS: atom_id res chain seq x y z
N MET A 1 -10.18 -15.40 17.57
CA MET A 1 -9.70 -15.20 16.20
C MET A 1 -9.98 -13.78 15.74
N ARG A 2 -8.98 -13.13 15.19
CA ARG A 2 -9.17 -11.78 14.70
C ARG A 2 -9.99 -11.78 13.43
N LYS A 3 -10.81 -10.77 13.31
CA LYS A 3 -11.62 -10.61 12.12
C LYS A 3 -11.06 -9.45 11.31
N ARG A 4 -10.65 -9.74 10.10
CA ARG A 4 -10.10 -8.72 9.22
C ARG A 4 -11.23 -7.89 8.63
N PRO A 5 -11.20 -6.55 8.80
CA PRO A 5 -12.20 -5.69 8.17
C PRO A 5 -12.15 -5.85 6.65
N ILE A 6 -13.30 -5.76 6.02
CA ILE A 6 -13.39 -5.91 4.59
C ILE A 6 -12.59 -4.81 3.87
N ALA A 7 -12.52 -3.63 4.47
CA ALA A 7 -11.73 -2.54 3.89
C ALA A 7 -10.25 -2.88 3.84
N VAL A 8 -9.74 -3.56 4.86
CA VAL A 8 -8.34 -4.00 4.88
C VAL A 8 -8.10 -5.04 3.78
N THR A 9 -9.02 -5.98 3.63
CA THR A 9 -8.91 -7.00 2.58
C THR A 9 -8.91 -6.35 1.20
N ALA A 10 -9.84 -5.44 0.96
CA ALA A 10 -9.94 -4.77 -0.33
C ALA A 10 -8.69 -3.96 -0.64
N LEU A 11 -8.19 -3.23 0.35
CA LEU A 11 -7.01 -2.42 0.18
C LEU A 11 -5.77 -3.27 -0.07
N ALA A 12 -5.64 -4.37 0.66
CA ALA A 12 -4.52 -5.28 0.48
C ALA A 12 -4.53 -5.90 -0.91
N CYS A 13 -5.69 -6.33 -1.38
CA CYS A 13 -5.82 -6.88 -2.72
C CYS A 13 -5.49 -5.84 -3.78
N LEU A 14 -5.94 -4.60 -3.56
CA LEU A 14 -5.63 -3.52 -4.49
C LEU A 14 -4.12 -3.30 -4.60
N TYR A 15 -3.43 -3.28 -3.46
CA TYR A 15 -1.98 -3.09 -3.45
C TYR A 15 -1.25 -4.22 -4.17
N ILE A 16 -1.69 -5.46 -3.94
CA ILE A 16 -1.08 -6.60 -4.61
C ILE A 16 -1.29 -6.52 -6.12
N VAL A 17 -2.50 -6.20 -6.54
CA VAL A 17 -2.82 -6.11 -7.96
C VAL A 17 -2.06 -4.96 -8.61
N VAL A 18 -2.05 -3.79 -7.97
CA VAL A 18 -1.34 -2.64 -8.51
C VAL A 18 0.15 -2.94 -8.65
N GLY A 19 0.73 -3.56 -7.63
CA GLY A 19 2.14 -3.92 -7.68
C GLY A 19 2.45 -4.95 -8.76
N ALA A 20 1.64 -6.00 -8.83
CA ALA A 20 1.88 -7.07 -9.81
C ALA A 20 1.66 -6.59 -11.24
N VAL A 21 0.55 -5.90 -11.49
CA VAL A 21 0.25 -5.39 -12.83
C VAL A 21 1.28 -4.35 -13.25
N GLY A 22 1.64 -3.46 -12.32
CA GLY A 22 2.65 -2.45 -12.61
C GLY A 22 4.00 -3.07 -12.92
N PHE A 23 4.42 -4.06 -12.14
CA PHE A 23 5.70 -4.71 -12.37
C PHE A 23 5.75 -5.35 -13.75
N VAL A 24 4.72 -6.11 -14.10
CA VAL A 24 4.64 -6.76 -15.41
C VAL A 24 4.56 -5.72 -16.52
N GLY A 25 3.76 -4.68 -16.31
CA GLY A 25 3.57 -3.64 -17.32
C GLY A 25 4.83 -2.83 -17.60
N HIS A 26 5.67 -2.63 -16.59
CA HIS A 26 6.92 -1.89 -16.77
C HIS A 26 8.10 -2.77 -17.15
N PHE A 27 7.92 -4.09 -17.15
CA PHE A 27 9.01 -5.00 -17.43
C PHE A 27 9.66 -4.77 -18.79
N PRO A 28 8.92 -4.44 -19.86
CA PRO A 28 9.58 -4.13 -21.15
C PRO A 28 10.53 -2.95 -21.08
N GLU A 29 10.36 -2.09 -20.07
CA GLU A 29 11.20 -0.90 -19.88
C GLU A 29 12.38 -1.15 -18.95
N ARG A 30 12.72 -2.39 -18.70
CA ARG A 30 13.76 -2.75 -17.73
C ARG A 30 15.14 -2.24 -18.11
N HIS A 31 15.33 -1.80 -19.34
CA HIS A 31 16.59 -1.21 -19.80
C HIS A 31 16.69 0.28 -19.45
N GLU A 32 15.62 0.92 -19.08
CA GLU A 32 15.62 2.30 -18.63
C GLU A 32 16.31 2.34 -17.27
N HIS A 33 17.12 3.38 -17.04
CA HIS A 33 17.83 3.38 -15.77
C HIS A 33 16.93 3.67 -14.57
N ASP A 34 15.74 4.20 -14.80
CA ASP A 34 14.77 4.42 -13.71
C ASP A 34 13.99 3.18 -13.36
N TRP A 35 14.11 2.12 -14.14
CA TRP A 35 13.29 0.93 -13.95
C TRP A 35 13.47 0.29 -12.58
N ILE A 36 14.69 0.33 -12.04
CA ILE A 36 14.97 -0.31 -10.76
C ILE A 36 14.14 0.33 -9.64
N TRP A 37 13.98 1.65 -9.68
CA TRP A 37 13.18 2.33 -8.66
C TRP A 37 11.70 1.99 -8.80
N ILE A 38 11.21 1.93 -10.03
CA ILE A 38 9.83 1.54 -10.30
C ILE A 38 9.59 0.12 -9.81
N ALA A 39 10.50 -0.80 -10.13
CA ALA A 39 10.36 -2.19 -9.71
C ALA A 39 10.36 -2.33 -8.20
N VAL A 40 11.23 -1.60 -7.51
CA VAL A 40 11.29 -1.63 -6.04
C VAL A 40 9.98 -1.17 -5.44
N THR A 41 9.41 -0.06 -5.93
CA THR A 41 8.15 0.42 -5.37
C THR A 41 7.01 -0.55 -5.63
N GLU A 42 7.01 -1.21 -6.77
CA GLU A 42 5.95 -2.17 -7.09
C GLU A 42 6.05 -3.43 -6.25
N ILE A 43 7.27 -3.89 -6.00
CA ILE A 43 7.49 -5.02 -5.11
C ILE A 43 7.08 -4.67 -3.68
N LEU A 44 7.40 -3.45 -3.24
CA LEU A 44 6.98 -2.99 -1.91
C LEU A 44 5.46 -2.95 -1.77
N ALA A 45 4.75 -2.59 -2.84
CA ALA A 45 3.29 -2.61 -2.80
C ALA A 45 2.76 -4.03 -2.60
N ILE A 46 3.36 -5.00 -3.28
CA ILE A 46 2.95 -6.39 -3.13
C ILE A 46 3.22 -6.88 -1.71
N ILE A 47 4.39 -6.56 -1.18
CA ILE A 47 4.77 -6.94 0.19
C ILE A 47 3.80 -6.31 1.19
N ALA A 48 3.53 -5.03 1.03
CA ALA A 48 2.61 -4.34 1.94
C ALA A 48 1.24 -5.01 1.93
N GLY A 49 0.71 -5.30 0.73
CA GLY A 49 -0.59 -5.95 0.62
C GLY A 49 -0.61 -7.32 1.26
N ALA A 50 0.42 -8.14 1.00
CA ALA A 50 0.49 -9.49 1.54
C ALA A 50 0.52 -9.48 3.06
N PHE A 51 1.30 -8.57 3.66
CA PHE A 51 1.41 -8.53 5.12
C PHE A 51 0.23 -7.81 5.78
N LEU A 52 -0.48 -6.94 5.04
CA LEU A 52 -1.75 -6.43 5.52
C LEU A 52 -2.75 -7.59 5.70
N LEU A 53 -2.76 -8.52 4.77
CA LEU A 53 -3.64 -9.69 4.88
C LEU A 53 -3.29 -10.56 6.07
N ARG A 54 -2.03 -10.55 6.48
CA ARG A 54 -1.58 -11.32 7.63
C ARG A 54 -1.73 -10.57 8.95
N GLY A 55 -2.14 -9.31 8.90
CA GLY A 55 -2.39 -8.54 10.11
C GLY A 55 -1.15 -7.98 10.78
N HIS A 56 -0.04 -7.85 10.05
CA HIS A 56 1.17 -7.27 10.60
C HIS A 56 1.04 -5.76 10.73
N ASN A 57 1.26 -5.25 11.94
CA ASN A 57 1.09 -3.83 12.20
C ASN A 57 2.03 -2.96 11.36
N TRP A 58 3.26 -3.42 11.13
CA TRP A 58 4.22 -2.63 10.35
C TRP A 58 3.78 -2.46 8.89
N ALA A 59 2.99 -3.41 8.36
CA ALA A 59 2.51 -3.32 6.98
C ALA A 59 1.59 -2.13 6.79
N ARG A 60 0.85 -1.76 7.83
CA ARG A 60 -0.03 -0.60 7.83
C ARG A 60 0.78 0.67 7.60
N TRP A 61 1.91 0.78 8.30
CA TRP A 61 2.80 1.93 8.15
C TRP A 61 3.48 1.94 6.79
N LEU A 62 3.89 0.76 6.30
CA LEU A 62 4.49 0.66 4.98
C LEU A 62 3.51 1.08 3.89
N THR A 63 2.24 0.68 4.02
CA THR A 63 1.21 1.04 3.06
C THR A 63 1.02 2.55 2.99
N VAL A 64 0.94 3.20 4.15
CA VAL A 64 0.79 4.65 4.20
C VAL A 64 2.04 5.35 3.67
N ALA A 65 3.22 4.85 4.05
CA ALA A 65 4.47 5.43 3.57
C ALA A 65 4.58 5.32 2.05
N TRP A 66 4.15 4.21 1.48
CA TRP A 66 4.18 3.99 0.04
C TRP A 66 3.35 5.02 -0.72
N ILE A 67 2.10 5.22 -0.28
CA ILE A 67 1.23 6.19 -0.95
C ILE A 67 1.70 7.63 -0.69
N ALA A 68 2.24 7.89 0.51
CA ALA A 68 2.79 9.21 0.82
C ALA A 68 3.98 9.53 -0.09
N PHE A 69 4.83 8.52 -0.35
CA PHE A 69 5.95 8.68 -1.28
C PHE A 69 5.43 9.05 -2.67
N HIS A 70 4.36 8.40 -3.11
CA HIS A 70 3.78 8.69 -4.42
C HIS A 70 3.15 10.07 -4.47
N VAL A 71 2.57 10.54 -3.38
CA VAL A 71 2.10 11.93 -3.30
C VAL A 71 3.28 12.88 -3.47
N ALA A 72 4.40 12.58 -2.81
CA ALA A 72 5.57 13.45 -2.88
C ALA A 72 6.13 13.54 -4.29
N ILE A 73 6.25 12.41 -4.99
CA ILE A 73 6.77 12.44 -6.36
C ILE A 73 5.76 13.00 -7.36
N SER A 74 4.47 13.00 -7.01
CA SER A 74 3.43 13.56 -7.87
C SER A 74 3.33 15.07 -7.75
N TRP A 75 4.05 15.66 -6.81
CA TRP A 75 4.00 17.11 -6.59
C TRP A 75 4.30 17.90 -7.85
N HIS A 76 5.19 17.38 -8.70
CA HIS A 76 5.57 18.06 -9.93
C HIS A 76 4.72 17.65 -11.13
N ASP A 77 3.76 16.76 -10.92
CA ASP A 77 2.90 16.28 -12.00
C ASP A 77 1.65 17.15 -12.10
N ALA A 78 0.76 16.77 -13.02
CA ALA A 78 -0.50 17.47 -13.20
C ALA A 78 -1.28 17.50 -11.89
N LEU A 79 -1.97 18.61 -11.64
CA LEU A 79 -2.73 18.80 -10.41
C LEU A 79 -3.75 17.69 -10.19
N GLY A 80 -4.38 17.20 -11.26
CA GLY A 80 -5.35 16.12 -11.13
C GLY A 80 -4.73 14.84 -10.59
N LYS A 81 -3.52 14.51 -11.04
CA LYS A 81 -2.81 13.33 -10.56
C LYS A 81 -2.44 13.47 -9.09
N LEU A 82 -1.98 14.64 -8.71
CA LEU A 82 -1.66 14.92 -7.31
C LEU A 82 -2.90 14.81 -6.45
N ALA A 83 -4.02 15.37 -6.90
CA ALA A 83 -5.26 15.33 -6.14
C ALA A 83 -5.73 13.90 -5.90
N VAL A 84 -5.64 13.04 -6.93
CA VAL A 84 -6.03 11.64 -6.80
C VAL A 84 -5.15 10.93 -5.77
N HIS A 85 -3.84 11.17 -5.81
CA HIS A 85 -2.94 10.53 -4.86
C HIS A 85 -3.17 11.01 -3.43
N VAL A 86 -3.43 12.30 -3.25
CA VAL A 86 -3.75 12.84 -1.92
C VAL A 86 -5.04 12.24 -1.39
N PHE A 87 -6.05 12.12 -2.26
CA PHE A 87 -7.30 11.49 -1.88
C PHE A 87 -7.07 10.05 -1.38
N PHE A 88 -6.27 9.29 -2.14
CA PHE A 88 -5.98 7.92 -1.74
C PHE A 88 -5.18 7.87 -0.43
N LEU A 89 -4.25 8.80 -0.23
CA LEU A 89 -3.50 8.85 1.02
C LEU A 89 -4.44 9.04 2.20
N ILE A 90 -5.36 9.98 2.10
CA ILE A 90 -6.31 10.25 3.18
C ILE A 90 -7.21 9.04 3.40
N ALA A 91 -7.75 8.47 2.33
CA ALA A 91 -8.65 7.33 2.43
C ALA A 91 -7.93 6.11 3.02
N ILE A 92 -6.73 5.84 2.57
CA ILE A 92 -5.95 4.69 3.04
C ILE A 92 -5.60 4.87 4.51
N ALA A 93 -5.15 6.05 4.89
CA ALA A 93 -4.81 6.32 6.29
C ALA A 93 -6.05 6.15 7.17
N TYR A 94 -7.19 6.68 6.73
CA TYR A 94 -8.42 6.55 7.48
C TYR A 94 -8.80 5.08 7.64
N LEU A 95 -8.79 4.32 6.53
CA LEU A 95 -9.23 2.93 6.56
C LEU A 95 -8.31 2.03 7.38
N LEU A 96 -7.02 2.32 7.39
CA LEU A 96 -6.08 1.48 8.11
C LEU A 96 -5.97 1.82 9.60
N PHE A 97 -6.34 3.03 9.98
CA PHE A 97 -6.17 3.47 11.36
C PHE A 97 -7.49 3.71 12.08
N ARG A 98 -8.62 3.40 11.44
CA ARG A 98 -9.90 3.46 12.12
C ARG A 98 -9.96 2.31 13.14
N ARG A 99 -10.96 2.41 14.03
CA ARG A 99 -11.02 1.52 15.19
C ARG A 99 -10.97 0.03 14.83
N ASP A 100 -11.80 -0.40 13.88
CA ASP A 100 -11.89 -1.82 13.56
C ASP A 100 -10.59 -2.36 12.93
N ALA A 101 -9.95 -1.55 12.09
CA ALA A 101 -8.66 -1.94 11.53
C ALA A 101 -7.58 -1.94 12.59
N ALA A 102 -7.58 -0.93 13.46
CA ALA A 102 -6.61 -0.86 14.54
C ALA A 102 -6.73 -2.07 15.45
N GLU A 103 -7.94 -2.50 15.73
CA GLU A 103 -8.16 -3.70 16.55
C GLU A 103 -7.64 -4.96 15.88
N TYR A 104 -7.85 -5.06 14.58
CA TYR A 104 -7.34 -6.20 13.83
C TYR A 104 -5.81 -6.29 13.93
N PHE A 105 -5.13 -5.17 13.68
CA PHE A 105 -3.67 -5.17 13.68
C PHE A 105 -3.08 -5.30 15.08
N ARG A 106 -3.71 -4.70 16.08
CA ARG A 106 -3.23 -4.82 17.46
C ARG A 106 -3.61 -6.14 18.08
N GLY A 107 -4.82 -6.60 17.78
CA GLY A 107 -5.33 -7.82 18.36
C GLY A 107 -4.49 -9.04 18.04
N GLY A 108 -3.82 -9.00 16.89
CA GLY A 108 -2.96 -10.09 16.51
C GLY A 108 -1.61 -10.08 17.20
N ALA A 109 -1.14 -8.89 17.56
CA ALA A 109 0.21 -8.76 18.08
C ALA A 109 0.43 -9.54 19.36
N PRO A 110 -0.39 -9.39 20.40
CA PRO A 110 -0.15 -10.17 21.64
C PRO A 110 -0.38 -11.64 21.46
N GLU A 111 -1.28 -12.03 20.57
CA GLU A 111 -1.54 -13.43 20.36
C GLU A 111 -0.51 -14.07 19.47
N GLY A 112 -0.05 -13.32 18.53
CA GLY A 112 0.92 -13.81 17.58
C GLY A 112 2.36 -13.52 17.96
N THR A 113 2.53 -12.86 19.06
CA THR A 113 3.87 -12.49 19.50
C THR A 113 4.17 -13.04 20.84
#